data_5951a126c9065fe2d275cdf8d7d620af
#
_entry.id   5951a126c9065fe2d275cdf8d7d620af
#
_cell.length_a   1.000
_cell.length_b   1.000
_cell.length_c   1.000
_cell.angle_alpha   90.00
_cell.angle_beta   90.00
_cell.angle_gamma   90.00
#
_symmetry.space_group_name_H-M   'P 1'
#
loop_
_entity.id
_entity.type
_entity.pdbx_description
1 polymer ?
#
loop_
_entity_poly.entity_id
_entity_poly.type
_entity_poly.pdbx_seq_one_letter_code
_entity_poly.pdbx_strand_id
1 'polypeptide(L)'
;VFLPVSRKSPEAVSLKSEKVTARGGSEVILVVEDNRYVLDLITEVLGSLGYTLLKARSGEEAMDICASHTGGIDLVVADVVLPGMDGPAVVKNLLKDYPGMKILYITGYPGEVVSLYGISDTEMHLLQKPFSASALTEKVREVLDEPPGHVL
;
A
#
# COMPACT_ATOMS: atom_id res chain seq x y z
N VAL A 1 5.88 22.07 -28.03
CA VAL A 1 5.53 21.76 -27.51
C VAL A 1 5.24 21.75 -26.77
N PHE A 2 5.47 21.73 -26.84
CA PHE A 2 5.21 21.41 -26.07
C PHE A 2 5.04 21.41 -25.17
N LEU A 3 5.11 21.62 -24.87
CA LEU A 3 4.92 21.43 -23.97
C LEU A 3 4.65 21.48 -23.14
N PRO A 4 4.76 21.44 -22.86
CA PRO A 4 4.48 21.21 -21.95
C PRO A 4 4.23 21.35 -21.08
N VAL A 5 4.29 21.41 -20.84
CA VAL A 5 4.04 21.18 -19.99
C VAL A 5 3.72 21.11 -19.10
N SER A 6 3.74 21.10 -18.88
CA SER A 6 3.46 20.77 -18.09
C SER A 6 3.19 20.68 -17.19
N ARG A 7 3.26 20.56 -16.88
CA ARG A 7 2.91 20.32 -16.25
C ARG A 7 2.87 20.34 -15.18
N LYS A 8 2.92 20.41 -14.65
CA LYS A 8 2.89 20.33 -13.82
C LYS A 8 2.65 20.22 -12.74
N SER A 9 2.44 19.85 -12.21
CA SER A 9 2.30 19.66 -11.16
C SER A 9 2.97 19.41 -10.35
N PRO A 10 3.21 19.45 -9.66
CA PRO A 10 4.07 19.16 -8.96
C PRO A 10 3.96 18.31 -7.99
N GLU A 11 3.65 18.15 -7.42
CA GLU A 11 3.57 17.45 -6.63
C GLU A 11 3.58 16.38 -6.83
N ALA A 12 3.34 16.15 -7.01
CA ALA A 12 3.32 15.01 -7.18
C ALA A 12 4.11 14.64 -7.93
N VAL A 13 4.38 14.95 -8.07
CA VAL A 13 4.97 14.66 -8.41
C VAL A 13 5.68 14.05 -9.00
N SER A 14 6.12 13.69 -8.92
CA SER A 14 7.02 13.01 -9.39
C SER A 14 6.55 11.99 -10.19
N LEU A 15 5.45 11.72 -10.18
CA LEU A 15 5.02 10.77 -10.92
C LEU A 15 5.44 10.83 -12.25
N LYS A 16 5.51 11.82 -12.81
CA LYS A 16 5.77 11.88 -14.10
C LYS A 16 7.10 11.70 -14.43
N SER A 17 7.90 12.00 -13.71
CA SER A 17 9.23 11.94 -14.12
C SER A 17 9.67 10.54 -14.18
N GLU A 18 9.02 9.68 -13.63
CA GLU A 18 9.46 8.44 -13.60
C GLU A 18 9.28 7.69 -14.69
N LYS A 19 9.96 7.26 -15.25
CA LYS A 19 9.94 6.59 -16.27
C LYS A 19 9.72 5.37 -15.88
N VAL A 20 9.14 4.98 -15.46
CA VAL A 20 8.84 3.91 -15.10
C VAL A 20 9.35 2.81 -15.47
N THR A 21 10.38 2.55 -15.11
CA THR A 21 10.92 1.33 -15.21
C THR A 21 10.35 0.42 -14.22
N ALA A 22 9.47 0.82 -13.43
CA ALA A 22 8.91 -0.02 -12.41
C ALA A 22 8.19 -1.19 -13.00
N ARG A 23 8.37 -2.35 -12.43
CA ARG A 23 7.65 -3.51 -12.87
C ARG A 23 6.27 -3.54 -12.26
N GLY A 24 5.32 -3.95 -13.00
CA GLY A 24 3.97 -4.15 -12.51
C GLY A 24 3.66 -5.60 -12.31
N GLY A 25 2.43 -5.94 -12.31
CA GLY A 25 1.99 -7.31 -12.13
C GLY A 25 0.49 -7.42 -12.24
N SER A 26 -0.04 -8.57 -11.89
CA SER A 26 -1.47 -8.80 -11.90
C SER A 26 -1.98 -9.19 -10.53
N GLU A 27 -1.17 -9.04 -9.51
CA GLU A 27 -1.57 -9.42 -8.17
C GLU A 27 -2.72 -8.53 -7.69
N VAL A 28 -3.43 -9.01 -6.69
CA VAL A 28 -4.55 -8.28 -6.09
C VAL A 28 -4.03 -7.57 -4.85
N ILE A 29 -4.22 -6.26 -4.81
CA ILE A 29 -3.72 -5.44 -3.73
C ILE A 29 -4.89 -4.70 -3.06
N LEU A 30 -5.00 -4.84 -1.75
CA LEU A 30 -5.98 -4.10 -0.98
C LEU A 30 -5.27 -2.88 -0.39
N VAL A 31 -5.82 -1.70 -0.60
CA VAL A 31 -5.24 -0.47 -0.06
C VAL A 31 -6.19 0.08 0.98
N VAL A 32 -5.71 0.29 2.21
CA VAL A 32 -6.52 0.82 3.30
C VAL A 32 -5.89 2.13 3.76
N GLU A 33 -6.56 3.22 3.46
CA GLU A 33 -6.02 4.55 3.73
C GLU A 33 -7.17 5.54 3.87
N ASP A 34 -7.24 6.26 4.98
CA ASP A 34 -8.36 7.16 5.23
C ASP A 34 -8.23 8.49 4.48
N ASN A 35 -7.01 8.89 4.12
CA ASN A 35 -6.82 10.12 3.37
C ASN A 35 -7.12 9.82 1.90
N ARG A 36 -8.18 10.45 1.39
CA ARG A 36 -8.65 10.18 0.05
C ARG A 36 -7.62 10.47 -1.01
N TYR A 37 -6.84 11.53 -0.85
CA TYR A 37 -5.85 11.88 -1.85
C TYR A 37 -4.72 10.84 -1.91
N VAL A 38 -4.31 10.34 -0.76
CA VAL A 38 -3.28 9.32 -0.70
C VAL A 38 -3.80 8.00 -1.26
N LEU A 39 -5.04 7.66 -0.92
CA LEU A 39 -5.67 6.45 -1.44
C LEU A 39 -5.74 6.49 -2.95
N ASP A 40 -6.19 7.61 -3.49
CA ASP A 40 -6.35 7.75 -4.93
C ASP A 40 -4.98 7.70 -5.63
N LEU A 41 -3.97 8.31 -5.03
CA LEU A 41 -2.65 8.29 -5.60
C LEU A 41 -2.11 6.87 -5.66
N ILE A 42 -2.20 6.14 -4.57
CA ILE A 42 -1.71 4.78 -4.51
C ILE A 42 -2.41 3.91 -5.53
N THR A 43 -3.73 4.00 -5.58
CA THR A 43 -4.50 3.12 -6.45
C THR A 43 -4.31 3.48 -7.91
N GLU A 44 -4.10 4.74 -8.20
CA GLU A 44 -3.89 5.17 -9.56
C GLU A 44 -2.51 4.69 -10.04
N VAL A 45 -1.49 4.87 -9.24
CA VAL A 45 -0.15 4.47 -9.59
C VAL A 45 -0.08 2.95 -9.78
N LEU A 46 -0.58 2.21 -8.83
CA LEU A 46 -0.49 0.76 -8.90
C LEU A 46 -1.41 0.19 -9.98
N GLY A 47 -2.57 0.80 -10.15
CA GLY A 47 -3.49 0.36 -11.20
C GLY A 47 -2.90 0.52 -12.59
N SER A 48 -2.11 1.57 -12.80
CA SER A 48 -1.50 1.81 -14.09
C SER A 48 -0.45 0.73 -14.43
N LEU A 49 0.01 0.01 -13.44
CA LEU A 49 0.98 -1.05 -13.63
C LEU A 49 0.34 -2.43 -13.77
N GLY A 50 -0.97 -2.50 -13.79
CA GLY A 50 -1.69 -3.75 -14.05
C GLY A 50 -2.24 -4.46 -12.83
N TYR A 51 -1.94 -3.97 -11.63
CA TYR A 51 -2.46 -4.62 -10.43
C TYR A 51 -3.98 -4.44 -10.31
N THR A 52 -4.61 -5.40 -9.68
CA THR A 52 -6.03 -5.30 -9.36
C THR A 52 -6.14 -4.66 -7.99
N LEU A 53 -6.85 -3.56 -7.88
CA LEU A 53 -6.89 -2.78 -6.65
C LEU A 53 -8.24 -2.85 -5.97
N LEU A 54 -8.22 -3.09 -4.65
CA LEU A 54 -9.41 -2.98 -3.81
C LEU A 54 -9.11 -1.80 -2.88
N LYS A 55 -10.07 -0.91 -2.72
CA LYS A 55 -9.87 0.34 -1.99
C LYS A 55 -10.76 0.41 -0.77
N ALA A 56 -10.20 0.73 0.37
CA ALA A 56 -10.96 0.91 1.60
C ALA A 56 -10.45 2.15 2.33
N ARG A 57 -11.35 2.91 2.92
CA ARG A 57 -10.98 4.11 3.65
C ARG A 57 -10.97 3.89 5.15
N SER A 58 -11.32 2.73 5.61
CA SER A 58 -11.30 2.40 7.02
C SER A 58 -11.11 0.90 7.18
N GLY A 59 -10.81 0.48 8.37
CA GLY A 59 -10.71 -0.94 8.66
C GLY A 59 -12.01 -1.66 8.46
N GLU A 60 -13.10 -1.04 8.85
CA GLU A 60 -14.41 -1.64 8.70
C GLU A 60 -14.75 -1.83 7.24
N GLU A 61 -14.42 -0.83 6.43
CA GLU A 61 -14.70 -0.93 5.01
C GLU A 61 -13.84 -2.04 4.39
N ALA A 62 -12.59 -2.18 4.86
CA ALA A 62 -11.73 -3.24 4.39
C ALA A 62 -12.31 -4.62 4.70
N MET A 63 -12.87 -4.78 5.90
CA MET A 63 -13.50 -6.03 6.28
C MET A 63 -14.70 -6.33 5.39
N ASP A 64 -15.50 -5.33 5.10
CA ASP A 64 -16.69 -5.49 4.26
C ASP A 64 -16.30 -5.85 2.83
N ILE A 65 -15.28 -5.22 2.29
CA ILE A 65 -14.83 -5.50 0.95
C ILE A 65 -14.31 -6.93 0.87
N CYS A 66 -13.56 -7.34 1.86
CA CYS A 66 -13.00 -8.69 1.85
C CYS A 66 -14.06 -9.75 2.03
N ALA A 67 -15.11 -9.43 2.75
CA ALA A 67 -16.21 -10.38 2.95
C ALA A 67 -16.93 -10.69 1.65
N SER A 68 -16.96 -9.75 0.72
CA SER A 68 -17.63 -9.96 -0.55
C SER A 68 -16.65 -10.26 -1.69
N HIS A 69 -15.37 -10.24 -1.44
CA HIS A 69 -14.38 -10.48 -2.47
C HIS A 69 -14.19 -11.98 -2.64
N THR A 70 -14.15 -12.44 -3.88
CA THR A 70 -13.86 -13.83 -4.15
C THR A 70 -12.45 -13.89 -4.70
N GLY A 71 -11.71 -14.84 -4.30
CA GLY A 71 -10.33 -14.98 -4.71
C GLY A 71 -9.40 -14.51 -3.61
N GLY A 72 -8.13 -14.47 -3.86
CA GLY A 72 -7.15 -14.12 -2.86
C GLY A 72 -6.81 -12.66 -2.85
N ILE A 73 -6.05 -12.26 -1.86
CA ILE A 73 -5.44 -10.95 -1.80
C ILE A 73 -3.96 -11.20 -1.61
N ASP A 74 -3.14 -10.64 -2.47
CA ASP A 74 -1.72 -10.90 -2.45
C ASP A 74 -0.96 -9.94 -1.55
N LEU A 75 -1.45 -8.73 -1.42
CA LEU A 75 -0.78 -7.70 -0.63
C LEU A 75 -1.79 -6.74 -0.02
N VAL A 76 -1.58 -6.33 1.22
CA VAL A 76 -2.33 -5.21 1.77
C VAL A 76 -1.35 -4.06 1.98
N VAL A 77 -1.73 -2.88 1.53
CA VAL A 77 -1.00 -1.65 1.77
C VAL A 77 -1.87 -0.85 2.73
N ALA A 78 -1.44 -0.69 3.97
CA ALA A 78 -2.31 -0.10 5.00
C ALA A 78 -1.58 0.99 5.77
N ASP A 79 -2.28 2.09 5.99
CA ASP A 79 -1.78 3.11 6.89
C ASP A 79 -1.78 2.51 8.30
N VAL A 80 -0.73 2.74 9.05
CA VAL A 80 -0.66 2.26 10.42
C VAL A 80 -1.71 2.95 11.27
N VAL A 81 -1.89 4.24 11.09
CA VAL A 81 -2.81 5.00 11.90
C VAL A 81 -4.10 5.23 11.13
N LEU A 82 -5.15 4.56 11.51
CA LEU A 82 -6.46 4.71 10.91
C LEU A 82 -7.47 4.98 12.00
N PRO A 83 -8.52 5.71 11.70
CA PRO A 83 -9.55 5.95 12.72
C PRO A 83 -10.27 4.64 13.04
N GLY A 84 -10.57 4.43 14.25
CA GLY A 84 -11.28 3.23 14.69
C GLY A 84 -10.33 2.07 14.79
N MET A 85 -10.33 1.19 13.80
CA MET A 85 -9.47 0.03 13.80
C MET A 85 -8.17 0.40 13.09
N ASP A 86 -7.03 0.36 13.77
CA ASP A 86 -5.77 0.80 13.17
C ASP A 86 -5.23 -0.26 12.17
N GLY A 87 -4.18 0.10 11.46
CA GLY A 87 -3.61 -0.76 10.44
C GLY A 87 -3.24 -2.15 10.92
N PRO A 88 -2.48 -2.26 12.01
CA PRO A 88 -2.12 -3.59 12.51
C PRO A 88 -3.33 -4.45 12.88
N ALA A 89 -4.38 -3.84 13.42
CA ALA A 89 -5.59 -4.57 13.76
C ALA A 89 -6.29 -5.09 12.51
N VAL A 90 -6.34 -4.26 11.47
CA VAL A 90 -6.93 -4.65 10.20
C VAL A 90 -6.17 -5.83 9.63
N VAL A 91 -4.85 -5.74 9.62
CA VAL A 91 -4.00 -6.78 9.06
C VAL A 91 -4.17 -8.08 9.83
N LYS A 92 -4.24 -8.00 11.14
CA LYS A 92 -4.41 -9.17 11.97
C LYS A 92 -5.70 -9.90 11.62
N ASN A 93 -6.76 -9.15 11.42
CA ASN A 93 -8.04 -9.74 11.05
C ASN A 93 -8.00 -10.33 9.65
N LEU A 94 -7.35 -9.67 8.71
CA LEU A 94 -7.29 -10.15 7.35
C LEU A 94 -6.45 -11.41 7.23
N LEU A 95 -5.42 -11.54 8.03
CA LEU A 95 -4.57 -12.71 7.95
C LEU A 95 -5.28 -14.00 8.34
N LYS A 96 -6.40 -13.90 9.03
CA LYS A 96 -7.19 -15.08 9.36
C LYS A 96 -7.76 -15.72 8.10
N ASP A 97 -8.15 -14.89 7.14
CA ASP A 97 -8.74 -15.38 5.90
C ASP A 97 -7.73 -15.43 4.76
N TYR A 98 -6.65 -14.66 4.86
CA TYR A 98 -5.65 -14.59 3.80
C TYR A 98 -4.26 -14.81 4.41
N PRO A 99 -3.96 -16.02 4.89
CA PRO A 99 -2.73 -16.22 5.65
C PRO A 99 -1.45 -16.03 4.84
N GLY A 100 -1.52 -16.10 3.53
CA GLY A 100 -0.35 -15.87 2.69
C GLY A 100 -0.19 -14.45 2.21
N MET A 101 -1.06 -13.55 2.66
CA MET A 101 -1.04 -12.18 2.20
C MET A 101 0.20 -11.45 2.71
N LYS A 102 0.83 -10.68 1.84
CA LYS A 102 1.98 -9.87 2.23
C LYS A 102 1.49 -8.53 2.77
N ILE A 103 2.35 -7.84 3.50
CA ILE A 103 1.93 -6.62 4.20
C ILE A 103 2.93 -5.51 3.97
N LEU A 104 2.45 -4.34 3.58
CA LEU A 104 3.24 -3.14 3.48
C LEU A 104 2.51 -2.05 4.27
N TYR A 105 3.13 -1.54 5.32
CA TYR A 105 2.53 -0.46 6.09
C TYR A 105 3.02 0.88 5.57
N ILE A 106 2.18 1.89 5.66
CA ILE A 106 2.53 3.26 5.31
C ILE A 106 2.40 4.08 6.57
N THR A 107 3.34 4.96 6.84
CA THR A 107 3.24 5.78 8.03
C THR A 107 3.97 7.10 7.84
N GLY A 108 3.48 8.14 8.47
CA GLY A 108 4.16 9.42 8.52
C GLY A 108 5.18 9.48 9.65
N TYR A 109 5.08 8.55 10.61
CA TYR A 109 5.90 8.63 11.81
C TYR A 109 6.47 7.25 12.15
N PRO A 110 7.49 6.80 11.44
CA PRO A 110 7.98 5.45 11.65
C PRO A 110 8.47 5.17 13.07
N GLY A 111 9.03 6.18 13.72
CA GLY A 111 9.46 6.00 15.11
C GLY A 111 8.32 5.69 16.04
N GLU A 112 7.18 6.28 15.79
CA GLU A 112 6.00 6.05 16.62
C GLU A 112 5.44 4.66 16.38
N VAL A 113 5.62 4.11 15.22
CA VAL A 113 5.14 2.78 14.93
C VAL A 113 5.84 1.80 15.85
N VAL A 114 7.12 1.92 15.99
CA VAL A 114 7.88 1.04 16.85
C VAL A 114 7.44 1.22 18.29
N SER A 115 7.31 2.44 18.75
CA SER A 115 6.96 2.70 20.13
C SER A 115 5.54 2.31 20.46
N LEU A 116 4.62 2.59 19.59
CA LEU A 116 3.19 2.40 19.90
C LEU A 116 2.71 0.99 19.60
N TYR A 117 3.26 0.35 18.59
CA TYR A 117 2.73 -0.91 18.15
C TYR A 117 3.73 -2.05 18.28
N GLY A 118 4.93 -1.77 18.73
CA GLY A 118 5.93 -2.79 18.92
C GLY A 118 6.43 -3.42 17.63
N ILE A 119 6.27 -2.72 16.52
CA ILE A 119 6.64 -3.24 15.25
C ILE A 119 7.97 -2.68 14.85
N SER A 120 8.91 -3.50 14.49
CA SER A 120 10.23 -3.02 14.12
C SER A 120 10.41 -3.03 12.64
N ASP A 121 11.26 -2.15 12.12
CA ASP A 121 11.52 -2.06 10.72
C ASP A 121 12.05 -3.34 10.18
N THR A 122 12.76 -4.10 10.97
CA THR A 122 13.36 -5.31 10.49
C THR A 122 12.37 -6.42 10.33
N GLU A 123 11.22 -6.28 10.96
CA GLU A 123 10.22 -7.33 10.91
C GLU A 123 9.12 -7.07 9.96
N MET A 124 9.07 -5.93 9.37
CA MET A 124 8.02 -5.63 8.47
C MET A 124 8.42 -4.61 7.48
N HIS A 125 7.64 -4.46 6.48
CA HIS A 125 7.89 -3.51 5.43
C HIS A 125 7.15 -2.22 5.73
N LEU A 126 7.88 -1.12 5.69
CA LEU A 126 7.31 0.20 5.94
C LEU A 126 7.66 1.13 4.82
N LEU A 127 6.73 1.97 4.44
CA LEU A 127 6.98 3.05 3.48
C LEU A 127 6.59 4.34 4.16
N GLN A 128 7.53 5.26 4.27
CA GLN A 128 7.29 6.50 5.01
C GLN A 128 6.66 7.55 4.11
N LYS A 129 5.67 8.27 4.62
CA LYS A 129 5.08 9.40 3.94
C LYS A 129 5.95 10.62 4.16
N PRO A 130 6.08 11.48 3.20
CA PRO A 130 5.58 11.36 1.83
C PRO A 130 6.49 10.47 0.99
N PHE A 131 5.95 9.82 0.01
CA PHE A 131 6.73 8.92 -0.84
C PHE A 131 6.49 9.28 -2.30
N SER A 132 7.43 8.91 -3.14
CA SER A 132 7.27 9.12 -4.58
C SER A 132 6.60 7.92 -5.20
N ALA A 133 6.11 8.07 -6.40
CA ALA A 133 5.53 6.95 -7.13
C ALA A 133 6.57 5.85 -7.32
N SER A 134 7.82 6.23 -7.57
CA SER A 134 8.89 5.30 -7.74
C SER A 134 9.15 4.50 -6.47
N ALA A 135 9.20 5.17 -5.33
CA ALA A 135 9.42 4.49 -4.06
C ALA A 135 8.28 3.50 -3.77
N LEU A 136 7.06 3.90 -4.06
CA LEU A 136 5.90 3.04 -3.84
C LEU A 136 5.99 1.81 -4.74
N THR A 137 6.24 1.98 -6.02
CA THR A 137 6.21 0.88 -6.95
C THR A 137 7.35 -0.10 -6.70
N GLU A 138 8.51 0.42 -6.33
CA GLU A 138 9.64 -0.42 -6.00
C GLU A 138 9.37 -1.23 -4.75
N LYS A 139 8.81 -0.58 -3.74
CA LYS A 139 8.54 -1.26 -2.47
C LYS A 139 7.49 -2.33 -2.63
N VAL A 140 6.47 -2.05 -3.40
CA VAL A 140 5.41 -3.02 -3.65
C VAL A 140 6.00 -4.26 -4.35
N ARG A 141 6.83 -4.04 -5.34
CA ARG A 141 7.41 -5.18 -6.06
C ARG A 141 8.37 -5.96 -5.16
N GLU A 142 9.12 -5.26 -4.36
CA GLU A 142 10.03 -5.90 -3.41
C GLU A 142 9.27 -6.81 -2.46
N VAL A 143 8.18 -6.33 -1.90
CA VAL A 143 7.39 -7.09 -0.94
C VAL A 143 6.73 -8.29 -1.62
N LEU A 144 6.16 -8.07 -2.79
CA LEU A 144 5.47 -9.14 -3.50
C LEU A 144 6.44 -10.24 -3.96
N ASP A 145 7.68 -9.87 -4.23
CA ASP A 145 8.64 -10.85 -4.69
C ASP A 145 9.34 -11.62 -3.57
N GLU A 146 9.08 -11.26 -2.34
CA GLU A 146 9.68 -11.98 -1.24
C GLU A 146 9.19 -13.41 -1.18
N PRO A 147 10.03 -14.34 -0.84
CA PRO A 147 9.58 -15.72 -0.75
C PRO A 147 8.55 -15.89 0.35
N PRO A 148 7.62 -16.76 0.15
CA PRO A 148 6.63 -17.00 1.17
C PRO A 148 7.29 -17.68 2.32
N GLY A 149 6.74 -17.77 3.32
CA GLY A 149 7.30 -18.43 4.35
C GLY A 149 8.09 -17.80 5.28
N HIS A 150 8.41 -16.66 5.14
CA HIS A 150 9.20 -16.16 5.97
C HIS A 150 8.42 -15.63 6.96
N VAL A 151 7.51 -16.12 7.26
CA VAL A 151 6.74 -15.59 8.07
C VAL A 151 6.87 -16.12 9.20
N LEU A 152 6.77 -16.34 9.79
CA LEU A 152 6.86 -16.99 10.80
C LEU A 152 6.54 -16.79 11.54
#